data_c9943044035058bcafe8ca3e4addedba
#
_entry.id   c9943044035058bcafe8ca3e4addedba
#
_cell.length_a   1.000
_cell.length_b   1.000
_cell.length_c   1.000
_cell.angle_alpha   90.00
_cell.angle_beta   90.00
_cell.angle_gamma   90.00
#
_symmetry.space_group_name_H-M   'P 1'
#
loop_
_entity.id
_entity.type
_entity.pdbx_description
1 polymer ?
#
loop_
_entity_poly.entity_id
_entity_poly.type
_entity_poly.pdbx_seq_one_letter_code
_entity_poly.pdbx_strand_id
1 'polypeptide(L)'
;MVDADAGVGIVGGGLAGALLALALRERGVPVLLLEAADGASATDLSYGVIPGIPLDPSPLARRAAAAARIWQALQRRHGDLGWRPRRSLPLPLSQVDTVRLKQRLGPVLAAAGVEQRRARVLALQPGGDRWALSLEGGERVAPARLVLAAGAGCLALAAELTAGLGMSWAGVLALPPAAAGASYPLKLPTRFTRLALEGRARALQQPAWVVDAGLVPWGEGGLAGQLSWLAASGAVSAGPDPAQAEGWLRHALATAPAPLAALAAASGDYRQVPVAFSRHGLPLAGRLPGGVWLFSGFRGAFAQVPLLAPLLAAALAAPAAAAAAAERELRQLGVWPALRAAG
;
A
#
# COMPACT_ATOMS: atom_id res chain seq x y z
N MET A 1 -21.51 -11.74 -15.94
CA MET A 1 -20.14 -11.43 -16.42
C MET A 1 -20.15 -9.95 -16.81
N VAL A 2 -19.34 -9.14 -16.14
CA VAL A 2 -19.10 -7.78 -16.63
C VAL A 2 -18.30 -7.96 -17.92
N ASP A 3 -18.74 -7.31 -18.98
CA ASP A 3 -18.01 -7.29 -20.23
C ASP A 3 -16.64 -6.65 -19.92
N ALA A 4 -15.62 -7.50 -19.79
CA ALA A 4 -14.25 -7.08 -19.46
C ALA A 4 -13.72 -6.05 -20.49
N ASP A 5 -14.35 -6.01 -21.66
CA ASP A 5 -14.02 -5.11 -22.75
C ASP A 5 -14.39 -3.64 -22.51
N ALA A 6 -15.31 -3.34 -21.61
CA ALA A 6 -15.81 -1.97 -21.39
C ALA A 6 -15.29 -1.30 -20.10
N GLY A 7 -14.58 -2.02 -19.25
CA GLY A 7 -14.25 -1.60 -17.88
C GLY A 7 -12.79 -1.27 -17.61
N VAL A 8 -12.52 -1.01 -16.33
CA VAL A 8 -11.18 -0.83 -15.78
C VAL A 8 -10.70 -2.12 -15.13
N GLY A 9 -9.59 -2.68 -15.62
CA GLY A 9 -8.87 -3.77 -14.96
C GLY A 9 -7.88 -3.21 -13.94
N ILE A 10 -7.95 -3.69 -12.71
CA ILE A 10 -7.01 -3.34 -11.64
C ILE A 10 -6.24 -4.59 -11.24
N VAL A 11 -4.91 -4.53 -11.32
CA VAL A 11 -4.03 -5.61 -10.86
C VAL A 11 -3.53 -5.28 -9.46
N GLY A 12 -3.91 -6.10 -8.48
CA GLY A 12 -3.62 -5.94 -7.06
C GLY A 12 -4.83 -5.49 -6.25
N GLY A 13 -5.33 -6.35 -5.36
CA GLY A 13 -6.47 -6.14 -4.47
C GLY A 13 -6.10 -5.65 -3.06
N GLY A 14 -4.86 -5.20 -2.85
CA GLY A 14 -4.46 -4.51 -1.63
C GLY A 14 -5.19 -3.19 -1.43
N LEU A 15 -4.82 -2.43 -0.40
CA LEU A 15 -5.48 -1.16 -0.04
C LEU A 15 -5.66 -0.22 -1.24
N ALA A 16 -4.62 -0.06 -2.06
CA ALA A 16 -4.66 0.87 -3.19
C ALA A 16 -5.68 0.46 -4.26
N GLY A 17 -5.60 -0.78 -4.73
CA GLY A 17 -6.52 -1.28 -5.75
C GLY A 17 -7.95 -1.37 -5.26
N ALA A 18 -8.17 -1.80 -4.01
CA ALA A 18 -9.50 -1.91 -3.44
C ALA A 18 -10.21 -0.56 -3.29
N LEU A 19 -9.54 0.47 -2.74
CA LEU A 19 -10.15 1.80 -2.63
C LEU A 19 -10.33 2.48 -3.99
N LEU A 20 -9.44 2.23 -4.94
CA LEU A 20 -9.63 2.70 -6.32
C LEU A 20 -10.84 2.02 -6.98
N ALA A 21 -10.99 0.70 -6.80
CA ALA A 21 -12.14 -0.04 -7.31
C ALA A 21 -13.47 0.53 -6.78
N LEU A 22 -13.56 0.81 -5.47
CA LEU A 22 -14.73 1.46 -4.87
C LEU A 22 -14.98 2.83 -5.49
N ALA A 23 -13.96 3.67 -5.61
CA ALA A 23 -14.09 5.02 -6.17
C ALA A 23 -14.52 5.02 -7.64
N LEU A 24 -14.13 4.01 -8.44
CA LEU A 24 -14.59 3.81 -9.80
C LEU A 24 -16.06 3.34 -9.84
N ARG A 25 -16.42 2.39 -8.97
CA ARG A 25 -17.81 1.91 -8.88
C ARG A 25 -18.78 2.99 -8.45
N GLU A 26 -18.37 3.91 -7.57
CA GLU A 26 -19.15 5.11 -7.19
C GLU A 26 -19.42 6.03 -8.38
N ARG A 27 -18.64 5.91 -9.46
CA ARG A 27 -18.82 6.62 -10.75
C ARG A 27 -19.54 5.78 -11.81
N GLY A 28 -20.08 4.62 -11.44
CA GLY A 28 -20.75 3.71 -12.37
C GLY A 28 -19.83 2.95 -13.33
N VAL A 29 -18.49 3.01 -13.12
CA VAL A 29 -17.53 2.36 -14.02
C VAL A 29 -17.46 0.86 -13.69
N PRO A 30 -17.57 -0.05 -14.67
CA PRO A 30 -17.32 -1.46 -14.47
C PRO A 30 -15.86 -1.71 -14.07
N VAL A 31 -15.62 -2.56 -13.06
CA VAL A 31 -14.29 -2.86 -12.55
C VAL A 31 -14.08 -4.36 -12.44
N LEU A 32 -12.97 -4.83 -13.00
CA LEU A 32 -12.39 -6.14 -12.78
C LEU A 32 -11.15 -6.00 -11.88
N LEU A 33 -11.20 -6.56 -10.68
CA LEU A 33 -10.09 -6.58 -9.73
C LEU A 33 -9.44 -7.96 -9.72
N LEU A 34 -8.14 -8.01 -10.08
CA LEU A 34 -7.34 -9.22 -10.12
C LEU A 34 -6.40 -9.25 -8.92
N GLU A 35 -6.49 -10.28 -8.08
CA GLU A 35 -5.65 -10.46 -6.89
C GLU A 35 -5.05 -11.86 -6.86
N ALA A 36 -3.73 -11.96 -6.75
CA ALA A 36 -3.02 -13.22 -6.71
C ALA A 36 -3.29 -14.04 -5.43
N ALA A 37 -3.61 -13.34 -4.32
CA ALA A 37 -3.92 -13.93 -3.02
C ALA A 37 -2.83 -14.86 -2.45
N ASP A 38 -1.57 -14.52 -2.69
CA ASP A 38 -0.41 -15.30 -2.25
C ASP A 38 0.12 -14.83 -0.90
N GLY A 39 -0.46 -15.32 0.17
CA GLY A 39 0.01 -15.02 1.51
C GLY A 39 -0.34 -13.61 2.02
N ALA A 40 0.52 -13.06 2.86
CA ALA A 40 0.34 -11.73 3.43
C ALA A 40 0.80 -10.64 2.45
N SER A 41 0.08 -9.54 2.44
CA SER A 41 0.42 -8.33 1.66
C SER A 41 1.03 -7.24 2.55
N ALA A 42 1.63 -6.22 1.93
CA ALA A 42 2.08 -5.02 2.64
C ALA A 42 0.93 -4.30 3.39
N THR A 43 -0.30 -4.43 2.91
CA THR A 43 -1.49 -3.93 3.62
C THR A 43 -1.73 -4.69 4.92
N ASP A 44 -1.62 -6.02 4.89
CA ASP A 44 -1.89 -6.88 6.04
C ASP A 44 -0.93 -6.64 7.21
N LEU A 45 0.36 -6.42 6.89
CA LEU A 45 1.42 -6.24 7.88
C LEU A 45 1.73 -4.76 8.17
N SER A 46 0.87 -3.85 7.75
CA SER A 46 1.01 -2.43 8.07
C SER A 46 0.47 -2.11 9.46
N TYR A 47 1.07 -1.13 10.12
CA TYR A 47 0.56 -0.55 11.35
C TYR A 47 -0.81 0.13 11.20
N GLY A 48 -1.22 0.46 9.97
CA GLY A 48 -2.49 1.10 9.68
C GLY A 48 -2.65 2.50 10.28
N VAL A 49 -1.58 3.12 10.76
CA VAL A 49 -1.61 4.41 11.46
C VAL A 49 -1.82 5.57 10.49
N ILE A 50 -2.68 6.48 10.89
CA ILE A 50 -3.02 7.70 10.18
C ILE A 50 -2.68 8.89 11.08
N PRO A 51 -1.65 9.68 10.76
CA PRO A 51 -1.34 10.90 11.50
C PRO A 51 -2.41 11.96 11.23
N GLY A 52 -2.83 12.66 12.28
CA GLY A 52 -3.78 13.78 12.18
C GLY A 52 -3.13 15.12 11.87
N ILE A 53 -1.82 15.13 11.63
CA ILE A 53 -1.03 16.30 11.25
C ILE A 53 -0.17 15.99 10.03
N PRO A 54 0.24 17.01 9.23
CA PRO A 54 1.24 16.81 8.18
C PRO A 54 2.57 16.33 8.75
N LEU A 55 3.16 15.29 8.19
CA LEU A 55 4.47 14.77 8.62
C LEU A 55 5.65 15.44 7.90
N ASP A 56 5.38 16.16 6.82
CA ASP A 56 6.33 16.94 6.03
C ASP A 56 5.61 18.13 5.37
N PRO A 57 6.33 19.11 4.80
CA PRO A 57 5.73 20.33 4.24
C PRO A 57 5.09 20.13 2.86
N SER A 58 5.04 18.91 2.31
CA SER A 58 4.48 18.68 0.98
C SER A 58 2.98 18.98 0.90
N PRO A 59 2.46 19.38 -0.27
CA PRO A 59 1.02 19.52 -0.49
C PRO A 59 0.24 18.24 -0.19
N LEU A 60 0.82 17.09 -0.51
CA LEU A 60 0.21 15.79 -0.22
C LEU A 60 0.08 15.54 1.29
N ALA A 61 1.14 15.78 2.08
CA ALA A 61 1.11 15.57 3.53
C ALA A 61 0.07 16.48 4.21
N ARG A 62 -0.02 17.76 3.78
CA ARG A 62 -1.04 18.68 4.30
C ARG A 62 -2.46 18.18 4.05
N ARG A 63 -2.75 17.63 2.87
CA ARG A 63 -4.06 17.04 2.57
C ARG A 63 -4.29 15.71 3.27
N ALA A 64 -3.27 14.86 3.33
CA ALA A 64 -3.34 13.55 3.98
C ALA A 64 -3.63 13.64 5.49
N ALA A 65 -3.35 14.76 6.14
CA ALA A 65 -3.77 15.03 7.53
C ALA A 65 -5.29 14.94 7.73
N ALA A 66 -6.09 15.11 6.68
CA ALA A 66 -7.55 14.93 6.72
C ALA A 66 -8.01 13.47 6.52
N ALA A 67 -7.12 12.51 6.32
CA ALA A 67 -7.45 11.14 5.96
C ALA A 67 -8.35 10.44 7.00
N ALA A 68 -8.20 10.77 8.29
CA ALA A 68 -9.08 10.24 9.33
C ALA A 68 -10.57 10.52 9.06
N ARG A 69 -10.90 11.73 8.55
CA ARG A 69 -12.27 12.09 8.17
C ARG A 69 -12.75 11.29 6.96
N ILE A 70 -11.86 11.01 6.00
CA ILE A 70 -12.19 10.21 4.82
C ILE A 70 -12.48 8.77 5.26
N TRP A 71 -11.64 8.17 6.11
CA TRP A 71 -11.89 6.84 6.67
C TRP A 71 -13.20 6.77 7.45
N GLN A 72 -13.51 7.78 8.24
CA GLN A 72 -14.77 7.86 8.96
C GLN A 72 -15.96 7.90 7.99
N ALA A 73 -15.85 8.63 6.89
CA ALA A 73 -16.89 8.68 5.86
C ALA A 73 -17.06 7.34 5.13
N LEU A 74 -15.94 6.68 4.77
CA LEU A 74 -15.96 5.34 4.19
C LEU A 74 -16.62 4.33 5.14
N GLN A 75 -16.28 4.38 6.44
CA GLN A 75 -16.86 3.48 7.44
C GLN A 75 -18.37 3.73 7.66
N ARG A 76 -18.84 4.99 7.59
CA ARG A 76 -20.28 5.28 7.63
C ARG A 76 -21.01 4.70 6.42
N ARG A 77 -20.40 4.69 5.24
CA ARG A 77 -21.02 4.21 4.00
C ARG A 77 -20.97 2.70 3.86
N HIS A 78 -19.86 2.07 4.24
CA HIS A 78 -19.58 0.66 3.95
C HIS A 78 -19.57 -0.24 5.19
N GLY A 79 -19.87 0.30 6.37
CA GLY A 79 -19.80 -0.42 7.64
C GLY A 79 -18.38 -0.44 8.21
N ASP A 80 -18.18 -1.22 9.25
CA ASP A 80 -16.92 -1.25 10.01
C ASP A 80 -15.74 -1.75 9.16
N LEU A 81 -14.87 -0.82 8.75
CA LEU A 81 -13.63 -1.07 8.02
C LEU A 81 -12.39 -1.13 8.93
N GLY A 82 -12.60 -1.19 10.25
CA GLY A 82 -11.51 -1.27 11.21
C GLY A 82 -10.90 0.09 11.60
N TRP A 83 -11.43 1.21 11.10
CA TRP A 83 -10.93 2.51 11.52
C TRP A 83 -11.38 2.86 12.94
N ARG A 84 -10.43 3.33 13.76
CA ARG A 84 -10.66 3.78 15.15
C ARG A 84 -9.82 5.02 15.44
N PRO A 85 -10.36 6.02 16.15
CA PRO A 85 -9.55 7.07 16.75
C PRO A 85 -8.63 6.47 17.81
N ARG A 86 -7.40 6.98 17.90
CA ARG A 86 -6.43 6.58 18.91
C ARG A 86 -6.01 7.79 19.73
N ARG A 87 -6.00 7.62 21.05
CA ARG A 87 -5.46 8.63 21.93
C ARG A 87 -3.94 8.44 22.01
N SER A 88 -3.19 9.36 21.47
CA SER A 88 -1.74 9.44 21.60
C SER A 88 -1.36 10.89 21.82
N LEU A 89 -0.82 11.19 22.98
CA LEU A 89 -0.30 12.52 23.26
C LEU A 89 1.14 12.61 22.76
N PRO A 90 1.55 13.73 22.12
CA PRO A 90 0.76 14.96 21.91
C PRO A 90 -0.01 15.01 20.57
N LEU A 91 0.01 13.95 19.74
CA LEU A 91 -0.49 14.00 18.36
C LEU A 91 -1.85 13.29 18.21
N PRO A 92 -2.80 13.91 17.48
CA PRO A 92 -4.02 13.22 17.09
C PRO A 92 -3.67 12.11 16.09
N LEU A 93 -4.01 10.87 16.44
CA LEU A 93 -3.81 9.70 15.62
C LEU A 93 -5.13 8.94 15.44
N SER A 94 -5.22 8.22 14.33
CA SER A 94 -6.17 7.13 14.16
C SER A 94 -5.48 5.93 13.56
N GLN A 95 -6.15 4.79 13.60
CA GLN A 95 -5.62 3.54 13.07
C GLN A 95 -6.73 2.80 12.32
N VAL A 96 -6.36 2.14 11.26
CA VAL A 96 -7.17 1.10 10.62
C VAL A 96 -6.57 -0.24 11.03
N ASP A 97 -7.36 -1.06 11.72
CA ASP A 97 -7.00 -2.44 11.98
C ASP A 97 -7.02 -3.22 10.66
N THR A 98 -5.84 -3.64 10.21
CA THR A 98 -5.69 -4.27 8.89
C THR A 98 -6.27 -5.67 8.83
N VAL A 99 -6.39 -6.39 9.96
CA VAL A 99 -7.10 -7.67 10.04
C VAL A 99 -8.59 -7.46 9.76
N ARG A 100 -9.19 -6.48 10.43
CA ARG A 100 -10.61 -6.15 10.24
C ARG A 100 -10.86 -5.63 8.82
N LEU A 101 -9.98 -4.77 8.32
CA LEU A 101 -10.06 -4.26 6.96
C LEU A 101 -10.07 -5.41 5.93
N LYS A 102 -9.13 -6.35 6.04
CA LYS A 102 -9.04 -7.50 5.14
C LYS A 102 -10.31 -8.34 5.12
N GLN A 103 -10.88 -8.61 6.30
CA GLN A 103 -12.14 -9.36 6.43
C GLN A 103 -13.32 -8.65 5.76
N ARG A 104 -13.31 -7.32 5.73
CA ARG A 104 -14.45 -6.52 5.26
C ARG A 104 -14.34 -6.06 3.80
N LEU A 105 -13.13 -5.90 3.27
CA LEU A 105 -12.92 -5.36 1.92
C LEU A 105 -13.60 -6.20 0.83
N GLY A 106 -13.40 -7.50 0.83
CA GLY A 106 -14.01 -8.39 -0.18
C GLY A 106 -15.54 -8.26 -0.26
N PRO A 107 -16.26 -8.44 0.86
CA PRO A 107 -17.72 -8.21 0.91
C PRO A 107 -18.15 -6.80 0.48
N VAL A 108 -17.41 -5.76 0.87
CA VAL A 108 -17.72 -4.37 0.49
C VAL A 108 -17.55 -4.16 -1.01
N LEU A 109 -16.48 -4.68 -1.59
CA LEU A 109 -16.23 -4.63 -3.04
C LEU A 109 -17.32 -5.37 -3.82
N ALA A 110 -17.73 -6.55 -3.35
CA ALA A 110 -18.81 -7.33 -3.97
C ALA A 110 -20.15 -6.57 -3.93
N ALA A 111 -20.50 -5.97 -2.78
CA ALA A 111 -21.71 -5.16 -2.63
C ALA A 111 -21.68 -3.90 -3.52
N ALA A 112 -20.51 -3.35 -3.81
CA ALA A 112 -20.32 -2.25 -4.74
C ALA A 112 -20.37 -2.70 -6.22
N GLY A 113 -20.47 -4.01 -6.49
CA GLY A 113 -20.51 -4.57 -7.85
C GLY A 113 -19.13 -4.64 -8.52
N VAL A 114 -18.05 -4.73 -7.75
CA VAL A 114 -16.71 -5.02 -8.28
C VAL A 114 -16.61 -6.50 -8.61
N GLU A 115 -16.27 -6.83 -9.85
CA GLU A 115 -15.92 -8.19 -10.22
C GLU A 115 -14.53 -8.50 -9.64
N GLN A 116 -14.46 -9.46 -8.72
CA GLN A 116 -13.22 -9.88 -8.07
C GLN A 116 -12.81 -11.25 -8.60
N ARG A 117 -11.59 -11.36 -9.11
CA ARG A 117 -11.01 -12.66 -9.52
C ARG A 117 -9.73 -12.92 -8.75
N ARG A 118 -9.67 -14.11 -8.18
CA ARG A 118 -8.43 -14.63 -7.60
C ARG A 118 -7.58 -15.19 -8.73
N ALA A 119 -6.67 -14.37 -9.26
CA ALA A 119 -5.82 -14.73 -10.39
C ALA A 119 -4.51 -13.95 -10.33
N ARG A 120 -3.40 -14.66 -10.55
CA ARG A 120 -2.08 -14.05 -10.73
C ARG A 120 -1.93 -13.60 -12.19
N VAL A 121 -1.62 -12.32 -12.37
CA VAL A 121 -1.19 -11.79 -13.67
C VAL A 121 0.29 -12.10 -13.85
N LEU A 122 0.63 -12.78 -14.94
CA LEU A 122 2.00 -13.21 -15.26
C LEU A 122 2.70 -12.24 -16.22
N ALA A 123 1.96 -11.65 -17.14
CA ALA A 123 2.52 -10.75 -18.15
C ALA A 123 1.50 -9.72 -18.63
N LEU A 124 2.04 -8.59 -19.08
CA LEU A 124 1.33 -7.52 -19.77
C LEU A 124 1.82 -7.46 -21.20
N GLN A 125 0.92 -7.46 -22.17
CA GLN A 125 1.24 -7.35 -23.58
C GLN A 125 0.50 -6.18 -24.20
N PRO A 126 1.18 -5.25 -24.92
CA PRO A 126 0.51 -4.24 -25.71
C PRO A 126 -0.35 -4.91 -26.79
N GLY A 127 -1.60 -4.50 -26.93
CA GLY A 127 -2.55 -5.03 -27.90
C GLY A 127 -3.25 -3.89 -28.65
N GLY A 128 -2.51 -3.08 -29.40
CA GLY A 128 -3.04 -1.89 -30.07
C GLY A 128 -3.36 -0.78 -29.05
N ASP A 129 -4.63 -0.45 -28.90
CA ASP A 129 -5.13 0.56 -27.95
C ASP A 129 -5.39 0.03 -26.54
N ARG A 130 -5.23 -1.28 -26.31
CA ARG A 130 -5.49 -1.99 -25.03
C ARG A 130 -4.28 -2.76 -24.55
N TRP A 131 -4.35 -3.24 -23.32
CA TRP A 131 -3.37 -4.15 -22.74
C TRP A 131 -3.99 -5.52 -22.52
N ALA A 132 -3.37 -6.57 -23.06
CA ALA A 132 -3.72 -7.95 -22.77
C ALA A 132 -2.96 -8.44 -21.53
N LEU A 133 -3.70 -9.01 -20.58
CA LEU A 133 -3.17 -9.63 -19.37
C LEU A 133 -3.17 -11.14 -19.56
N SER A 134 -2.02 -11.77 -19.40
CA SER A 134 -1.93 -13.24 -19.30
C SER A 134 -2.04 -13.64 -17.84
N LEU A 135 -3.02 -14.47 -17.51
CA LEU A 135 -3.26 -14.98 -16.17
C LEU A 135 -2.60 -16.34 -15.97
N GLU A 136 -2.29 -16.67 -14.73
CA GLU A 136 -1.95 -18.02 -14.35
C GLU A 136 -3.10 -18.97 -14.75
N GLY A 137 -2.79 -20.13 -15.32
CA GLY A 137 -3.80 -21.03 -15.91
C GLY A 137 -4.09 -20.76 -17.39
N GLY A 138 -3.46 -19.76 -18.01
CA GLY A 138 -3.50 -19.55 -19.47
C GLY A 138 -4.65 -18.66 -19.97
N GLU A 139 -5.55 -18.23 -19.09
CA GLU A 139 -6.61 -17.27 -19.44
C GLU A 139 -6.00 -15.91 -19.83
N ARG A 140 -6.67 -15.20 -20.75
CA ARG A 140 -6.33 -13.84 -21.13
C ARG A 140 -7.52 -12.91 -20.93
N VAL A 141 -7.24 -11.69 -20.41
CA VAL A 141 -8.22 -10.62 -20.27
C VAL A 141 -7.65 -9.32 -20.82
N ALA A 142 -8.49 -8.50 -21.43
CA ALA A 142 -8.08 -7.26 -22.07
C ALA A 142 -9.03 -6.09 -21.69
N PRO A 143 -8.90 -5.53 -20.49
CA PRO A 143 -9.75 -4.42 -20.08
C PRO A 143 -9.49 -3.16 -20.94
N ALA A 144 -10.52 -2.31 -21.08
CA ALA A 144 -10.39 -1.05 -21.81
C ALA A 144 -9.33 -0.12 -21.22
N ARG A 145 -9.14 -0.14 -19.90
CA ARG A 145 -8.09 0.59 -19.18
C ARG A 145 -7.46 -0.33 -18.14
N LEU A 146 -6.16 -0.20 -17.97
CA LEU A 146 -5.38 -1.02 -17.03
C LEU A 146 -4.74 -0.15 -15.96
N VAL A 147 -4.90 -0.56 -14.68
CA VAL A 147 -4.23 0.04 -13.52
C VAL A 147 -3.37 -0.99 -12.82
N LEU A 148 -2.12 -0.67 -12.58
CA LEU A 148 -1.20 -1.43 -11.75
C LEU A 148 -1.24 -0.90 -10.32
N ALA A 149 -1.78 -1.68 -9.39
CA ALA A 149 -1.88 -1.40 -7.97
C ALA A 149 -1.33 -2.56 -7.11
N ALA A 150 -0.49 -3.42 -7.71
CA ALA A 150 0.03 -4.66 -7.12
C ALA A 150 1.21 -4.45 -6.15
N GLY A 151 1.42 -3.23 -5.64
CA GLY A 151 2.54 -2.97 -4.73
C GLY A 151 3.89 -3.34 -5.36
N ALA A 152 4.68 -4.17 -4.69
CA ALA A 152 5.95 -4.65 -5.20
C ALA A 152 5.81 -5.52 -6.48
N GLY A 153 4.66 -6.17 -6.68
CA GLY A 153 4.36 -6.93 -7.89
C GLY A 153 4.36 -6.07 -9.17
N CYS A 154 4.17 -4.76 -9.06
CA CYS A 154 4.29 -3.85 -10.21
C CYS A 154 5.68 -3.92 -10.85
N LEU A 155 6.73 -4.12 -10.06
CA LEU A 155 8.12 -4.18 -10.54
C LEU A 155 8.38 -5.44 -11.37
N ALA A 156 7.76 -6.56 -11.00
CA ALA A 156 7.88 -7.82 -11.75
C ALA A 156 7.09 -7.78 -13.05
N LEU A 157 5.90 -7.14 -13.04
CA LEU A 157 5.00 -7.10 -14.18
C LEU A 157 5.42 -6.10 -15.26
N ALA A 158 6.03 -4.99 -14.88
CA ALA A 158 6.30 -3.88 -15.79
C ALA A 158 7.54 -3.07 -15.34
N ALA A 159 8.70 -3.72 -15.23
CA ALA A 159 9.93 -3.12 -14.68
C ALA A 159 10.31 -1.80 -15.38
N GLU A 160 10.26 -1.75 -16.71
CA GLU A 160 10.59 -0.55 -17.47
C GLU A 160 9.61 0.60 -17.20
N LEU A 161 8.31 0.31 -17.14
CA LEU A 161 7.26 1.30 -16.88
C LEU A 161 7.26 1.78 -15.43
N THR A 162 7.78 0.97 -14.51
CA THR A 162 7.77 1.23 -13.07
C THR A 162 9.13 1.60 -12.50
N ALA A 163 10.08 2.05 -13.34
CA ALA A 163 11.44 2.43 -12.94
C ALA A 163 11.51 3.49 -11.83
N GLY A 164 10.43 4.27 -11.64
CA GLY A 164 10.26 5.19 -10.50
C GLY A 164 10.02 4.52 -9.15
N LEU A 165 9.75 3.20 -9.12
CA LEU A 165 9.59 2.42 -7.91
C LEU A 165 10.89 1.74 -7.49
N GLY A 166 11.04 1.51 -6.21
CA GLY A 166 12.00 0.60 -5.60
C GLY A 166 11.27 -0.44 -4.76
N MET A 167 11.99 -1.45 -4.31
CA MET A 167 11.47 -2.48 -3.43
C MET A 167 12.30 -2.56 -2.15
N SER A 168 11.60 -2.64 -1.02
CA SER A 168 12.15 -3.01 0.28
C SER A 168 11.39 -4.23 0.81
N TRP A 169 11.99 -4.97 1.72
CA TRP A 169 11.30 -5.98 2.51
C TRP A 169 10.94 -5.39 3.87
N ALA A 170 9.67 -5.46 4.22
CA ALA A 170 9.19 -5.07 5.54
C ALA A 170 8.96 -6.30 6.39
N GLY A 171 9.50 -6.31 7.60
CA GLY A 171 9.33 -7.38 8.58
C GLY A 171 8.74 -6.88 9.88
N VAL A 172 7.88 -7.67 10.50
CA VAL A 172 7.23 -7.39 11.78
C VAL A 172 7.13 -8.66 12.61
N LEU A 173 7.07 -8.53 13.93
CA LEU A 173 6.72 -9.61 14.84
C LEU A 173 5.21 -9.54 15.12
N ALA A 174 4.47 -10.55 14.67
CA ALA A 174 3.07 -10.71 14.98
C ALA A 174 2.91 -11.38 16.34
N LEU A 175 2.39 -10.63 17.30
CA LEU A 175 2.20 -11.08 18.68
C LEU A 175 0.85 -11.79 18.82
N PRO A 176 0.74 -12.81 19.73
CA PRO A 176 -0.51 -13.51 20.01
C PRO A 176 -1.55 -12.55 20.60
N PRO A 177 -2.81 -13.00 20.73
CA PRO A 177 -3.83 -12.25 21.47
C PRO A 177 -3.32 -11.81 22.85
N ALA A 178 -3.66 -10.59 23.23
CA ALA A 178 -3.36 -10.09 24.57
C ALA A 178 -4.18 -10.86 25.61
N ALA A 179 -3.77 -10.78 26.87
CA ALA A 179 -4.54 -11.37 27.97
C ALA A 179 -5.99 -10.88 27.94
N ALA A 180 -6.92 -11.72 28.44
CA ALA A 180 -8.35 -11.43 28.37
C ALA A 180 -8.69 -10.03 28.89
N GLY A 181 -9.41 -9.26 28.05
CA GLY A 181 -9.80 -7.88 28.34
C GLY A 181 -8.71 -6.82 28.14
N ALA A 182 -7.49 -7.21 27.75
CA ALA A 182 -6.40 -6.30 27.43
C ALA A 182 -6.27 -6.10 25.92
N SER A 183 -5.63 -5.00 25.52
CA SER A 183 -5.17 -4.78 24.15
C SER A 183 -3.76 -4.21 24.17
N TYR A 184 -2.99 -4.48 23.12
CA TYR A 184 -1.67 -3.89 22.98
C TYR A 184 -1.78 -2.37 22.87
N PRO A 185 -0.88 -1.60 23.52
CA PRO A 185 -0.86 -0.16 23.39
C PRO A 185 -0.33 0.25 22.00
N LEU A 186 -0.74 1.43 21.54
CA LEU A 186 -0.14 2.03 20.37
C LEU A 186 1.12 2.82 20.79
N LYS A 187 2.28 2.36 20.35
CA LYS A 187 3.58 3.00 20.53
C LYS A 187 4.26 3.15 19.19
N LEU A 188 4.41 4.37 18.72
CA LEU A 188 5.08 4.64 17.45
C LEU A 188 6.57 4.87 17.67
N PRO A 189 7.41 4.56 16.66
CA PRO A 189 8.81 4.94 16.67
C PRO A 189 8.95 6.46 16.82
N THR A 190 9.94 6.91 17.56
CA THR A 190 10.26 8.34 17.70
C THR A 190 10.83 8.93 16.41
N ARG A 191 11.41 8.08 15.55
CA ARG A 191 11.92 8.42 14.21
C ARG A 191 11.59 7.28 13.26
N PHE A 192 11.24 7.63 12.03
CA PHE A 192 11.05 6.67 10.94
C PHE A 192 12.32 6.64 10.08
N THR A 193 13.25 5.75 10.45
CA THR A 193 14.56 5.61 9.79
C THR A 193 14.48 4.96 8.43
N ARG A 194 13.39 4.22 8.16
CA ARG A 194 13.08 3.62 6.86
C ARG A 194 13.15 4.65 5.73
N LEU A 195 12.59 5.85 5.93
CA LEU A 195 12.55 6.86 4.87
C LEU A 195 13.94 7.33 4.44
N ALA A 196 14.88 7.43 5.40
CA ALA A 196 16.27 7.76 5.10
C ALA A 196 16.97 6.62 4.37
N LEU A 197 16.69 5.36 4.72
CA LEU A 197 17.24 4.18 4.04
C LEU A 197 16.72 4.12 2.57
N GLU A 198 15.42 4.26 2.35
CA GLU A 198 14.82 4.28 1.01
C GLU A 198 15.36 5.43 0.15
N GLY A 199 15.62 6.60 0.75
CA GLY A 199 16.21 7.75 0.06
C GLY A 199 17.62 7.48 -0.47
N ARG A 200 18.37 6.57 0.15
CA ARG A 200 19.73 6.17 -0.25
C ARG A 200 19.75 4.89 -1.10
N ALA A 201 18.61 4.31 -1.44
CA ALA A 201 18.54 2.98 -2.06
C ALA A 201 19.49 2.81 -3.27
N ARG A 202 19.56 3.81 -4.16
CA ARG A 202 20.43 3.75 -5.37
C ARG A 202 21.92 3.78 -5.06
N ALA A 203 22.31 4.35 -3.92
CA ALA A 203 23.71 4.49 -3.51
C ALA A 203 24.21 3.31 -2.67
N LEU A 204 23.35 2.35 -2.33
CA LEU A 204 23.72 1.20 -1.52
C LEU A 204 24.64 0.26 -2.31
N GLN A 205 25.87 0.07 -1.84
CA GLN A 205 26.82 -0.89 -2.43
C GLN A 205 26.58 -2.33 -1.94
N GLN A 206 25.95 -2.48 -0.78
CA GLN A 206 25.59 -3.76 -0.16
C GLN A 206 24.21 -3.65 0.48
N PRO A 207 23.57 -4.78 0.80
CA PRO A 207 22.29 -4.77 1.50
C PRO A 207 22.37 -3.99 2.82
N ALA A 208 21.30 -3.29 3.15
CA ALA A 208 21.19 -2.50 4.37
C ALA A 208 19.81 -2.62 4.97
N TRP A 209 19.72 -2.48 6.29
CA TRP A 209 18.45 -2.52 7.00
C TRP A 209 18.40 -1.52 8.15
N VAL A 210 17.19 -1.26 8.60
CA VAL A 210 16.87 -0.49 9.80
C VAL A 210 15.67 -1.13 10.49
N VAL A 211 15.53 -0.89 11.80
CA VAL A 211 14.34 -1.28 12.55
C VAL A 211 13.79 -0.05 13.24
N ASP A 212 12.56 0.28 12.90
CA ASP A 212 11.77 1.31 13.58
C ASP A 212 10.95 0.63 14.69
N ALA A 213 11.45 0.68 15.94
CA ALA A 213 10.83 0.00 17.08
C ALA A 213 9.49 0.67 17.43
N GLY A 214 8.42 -0.09 17.32
CA GLY A 214 7.05 0.35 17.61
C GLY A 214 6.16 -0.84 17.97
N LEU A 215 4.93 -0.55 18.38
CA LEU A 215 3.91 -1.54 18.71
C LEU A 215 2.53 -0.98 18.38
N VAL A 216 1.70 -1.77 17.72
CA VAL A 216 0.31 -1.40 17.47
C VAL A 216 -0.62 -2.57 17.72
N PRO A 217 -1.88 -2.34 18.13
CA PRO A 217 -2.92 -3.35 18.13
C PRO A 217 -3.15 -3.89 16.71
N TRP A 218 -3.38 -5.19 16.56
CA TRP A 218 -3.60 -5.86 15.29
C TRP A 218 -4.52 -7.07 15.46
N GLY A 219 -5.77 -6.91 15.07
CA GLY A 219 -6.83 -7.87 15.44
C GLY A 219 -6.92 -8.01 16.97
N GLU A 220 -6.86 -9.23 17.45
CA GLU A 220 -6.81 -9.55 18.89
C GLU A 220 -5.38 -9.51 19.46
N GLY A 221 -4.38 -9.46 18.59
CA GLY A 221 -2.95 -9.42 18.93
C GLY A 221 -2.30 -8.07 18.69
N GLY A 222 -1.00 -8.08 18.37
CA GLY A 222 -0.22 -6.90 18.08
C GLY A 222 0.79 -7.08 16.95
N LEU A 223 1.25 -5.98 16.35
CA LEU A 223 2.44 -5.97 15.52
C LEU A 223 3.54 -5.17 16.22
N ALA A 224 4.70 -5.79 16.39
CA ALA A 224 5.85 -5.17 17.04
C ALA A 224 7.05 -5.07 16.09
N GLY A 225 7.75 -3.94 16.19
CA GLY A 225 8.90 -3.61 15.35
C GLY A 225 8.51 -3.45 13.88
N GLN A 226 9.31 -2.71 13.16
CA GLN A 226 9.19 -2.57 11.71
C GLN A 226 10.58 -2.61 11.11
N LEU A 227 11.02 -3.81 10.71
CA LEU A 227 12.22 -3.99 9.92
C LEU A 227 11.98 -3.46 8.52
N SER A 228 12.95 -2.76 7.96
CA SER A 228 13.00 -2.45 6.54
C SER A 228 14.37 -2.83 6.01
N TRP A 229 14.40 -3.72 5.02
CA TRP A 229 15.63 -4.22 4.40
C TRP A 229 15.63 -3.90 2.90
N LEU A 230 16.76 -3.46 2.39
CA LEU A 230 16.99 -3.18 0.98
C LEU A 230 18.19 -3.96 0.46
N ALA A 231 18.06 -4.51 -0.74
CA ALA A 231 19.19 -5.04 -1.50
C ALA A 231 20.12 -3.91 -1.96
N ALA A 232 21.31 -4.25 -2.38
CA ALA A 232 22.24 -3.32 -3.02
C ALA A 232 21.53 -2.61 -4.20
N SER A 233 21.79 -1.32 -4.37
CA SER A 233 21.17 -0.45 -5.38
C SER A 233 19.62 -0.42 -5.35
N GLY A 234 19.01 -0.94 -4.29
CA GLY A 234 17.55 -1.09 -4.19
C GLY A 234 16.95 -1.99 -5.27
N ALA A 235 17.70 -3.03 -5.65
CA ALA A 235 17.28 -4.02 -6.64
C ALA A 235 16.11 -4.88 -6.12
N VAL A 236 15.36 -5.44 -7.05
CA VAL A 236 14.36 -6.48 -6.72
C VAL A 236 15.09 -7.75 -6.31
N SER A 237 14.71 -8.33 -5.17
CA SER A 237 15.40 -9.49 -4.61
C SER A 237 14.44 -10.39 -3.83
N ALA A 238 14.88 -11.60 -3.52
CA ALA A 238 14.13 -12.56 -2.71
C ALA A 238 13.99 -12.15 -1.22
N GLY A 239 14.64 -11.09 -0.78
CA GLY A 239 14.62 -10.63 0.60
C GLY A 239 15.72 -11.26 1.47
N PRO A 240 15.79 -10.84 2.74
CA PRO A 240 16.70 -11.43 3.69
C PRO A 240 16.22 -12.81 4.15
N ASP A 241 17.12 -13.61 4.68
CA ASP A 241 16.75 -14.82 5.41
C ASP A 241 15.80 -14.45 6.58
N PRO A 242 14.65 -15.11 6.72
CA PRO A 242 13.66 -14.75 7.74
C PRO A 242 14.19 -14.88 9.17
N ALA A 243 14.99 -15.90 9.49
CA ALA A 243 15.53 -16.09 10.84
C ALA A 243 16.57 -15.02 11.19
N GLN A 244 17.40 -14.64 10.22
CA GLN A 244 18.34 -13.55 10.39
C GLN A 244 17.63 -12.21 10.59
N ALA A 245 16.59 -11.94 9.77
CA ALA A 245 15.80 -10.72 9.84
C ALA A 245 15.03 -10.61 11.16
N GLU A 246 14.46 -11.71 11.66
CA GLU A 246 13.87 -11.79 12.99
C GLU A 246 14.89 -11.47 14.08
N GLY A 247 16.10 -12.02 13.98
CA GLY A 247 17.18 -11.72 14.92
C GLY A 247 17.51 -10.23 14.99
N TRP A 248 17.61 -9.54 13.87
CA TRP A 248 17.81 -8.08 13.82
C TRP A 248 16.66 -7.31 14.47
N LEU A 249 15.42 -7.73 14.19
CA LEU A 249 14.23 -7.08 14.74
C LEU A 249 14.16 -7.25 16.25
N ARG A 250 14.38 -8.47 16.78
CA ARG A 250 14.38 -8.75 18.22
C ARG A 250 15.52 -8.02 18.94
N HIS A 251 16.71 -7.97 18.35
CA HIS A 251 17.82 -7.19 18.89
C HIS A 251 17.48 -5.71 19.03
N ALA A 252 16.88 -5.12 18.01
CA ALA A 252 16.44 -3.71 18.05
C ALA A 252 15.34 -3.46 19.10
N LEU A 253 14.40 -4.40 19.26
CA LEU A 253 13.41 -4.31 20.32
C LEU A 253 14.05 -4.38 21.71
N ALA A 254 15.00 -5.28 21.93
CA ALA A 254 15.70 -5.43 23.21
C ALA A 254 16.40 -4.14 23.68
N THR A 255 16.86 -3.31 22.73
CA THR A 255 17.52 -2.03 22.99
C THR A 255 16.57 -0.83 23.04
N ALA A 256 15.28 -1.04 22.75
CA ALA A 256 14.27 0.01 22.78
C ALA A 256 13.81 0.33 24.22
N PRO A 257 13.26 1.53 24.48
CA PRO A 257 12.66 1.85 25.78
C PRO A 257 11.48 0.92 26.13
N ALA A 258 11.29 0.69 27.44
CA ALA A 258 10.10 -0.03 27.91
C ALA A 258 8.79 0.65 27.41
N PRO A 259 7.73 -0.10 27.09
CA PRO A 259 7.60 -1.55 27.24
C PRO A 259 8.13 -2.37 26.04
N LEU A 260 8.70 -1.74 25.00
CA LEU A 260 9.09 -2.42 23.75
C LEU A 260 10.21 -3.46 24.00
N ALA A 261 11.14 -3.18 24.92
CA ALA A 261 12.24 -4.11 25.22
C ALA A 261 11.74 -5.50 25.65
N ALA A 262 10.63 -5.58 26.39
CA ALA A 262 10.05 -6.85 26.81
C ALA A 262 9.55 -7.70 25.64
N LEU A 263 9.23 -7.09 24.51
CA LEU A 263 8.76 -7.77 23.31
C LEU A 263 9.86 -8.54 22.57
N ALA A 264 11.11 -8.25 22.85
CA ALA A 264 12.25 -8.98 22.25
C ALA A 264 12.22 -10.49 22.57
N ALA A 265 11.76 -10.86 23.76
CA ALA A 265 11.61 -12.25 24.22
C ALA A 265 10.17 -12.78 24.11
N ALA A 266 9.21 -11.95 23.67
CA ALA A 266 7.82 -12.37 23.56
C ALA A 266 7.66 -13.46 22.50
N SER A 267 6.75 -14.42 22.74
CA SER A 267 6.33 -15.35 21.70
C SER A 267 5.61 -14.55 20.60
N GLY A 268 5.83 -14.94 19.34
CA GLY A 268 5.22 -14.29 18.19
C GLY A 268 5.86 -14.79 16.91
N ASP A 269 5.14 -14.64 15.80
CA ASP A 269 5.58 -15.07 14.48
C ASP A 269 6.20 -13.93 13.72
N TYR A 270 7.46 -14.09 13.29
CA TYR A 270 8.06 -13.14 12.36
C TYR A 270 7.42 -13.30 10.98
N ARG A 271 7.04 -12.19 10.39
CA ARG A 271 6.45 -12.13 9.04
C ARG A 271 7.10 -11.03 8.24
N GLN A 272 7.39 -11.32 6.98
CA GLN A 272 7.95 -10.32 6.06
C GLN A 272 7.26 -10.32 4.70
N VAL A 273 7.22 -9.17 4.06
CA VAL A 273 6.62 -8.98 2.74
C VAL A 273 7.40 -7.95 1.92
N PRO A 274 7.40 -8.07 0.59
CA PRO A 274 7.95 -7.04 -0.27
C PRO A 274 7.03 -5.82 -0.31
N VAL A 275 7.64 -4.63 -0.25
CA VAL A 275 6.94 -3.34 -0.26
C VAL A 275 7.51 -2.45 -1.36
N ALA A 276 6.64 -1.94 -2.23
CA ALA A 276 7.04 -0.91 -3.18
C ALA A 276 7.14 0.45 -2.50
N PHE A 277 8.19 1.19 -2.80
CA PHE A 277 8.32 2.61 -2.46
C PHE A 277 8.67 3.43 -3.69
N SER A 278 8.24 4.68 -3.71
CA SER A 278 8.65 5.61 -4.76
C SER A 278 10.07 6.13 -4.49
N ARG A 279 10.94 6.01 -5.48
CA ARG A 279 12.33 6.52 -5.44
C ARG A 279 12.40 8.06 -5.37
N HIS A 280 11.28 8.74 -5.63
CA HIS A 280 11.16 10.21 -5.58
C HIS A 280 10.47 10.72 -4.30
N GLY A 281 10.11 9.82 -3.39
CA GLY A 281 9.54 10.18 -2.09
C GLY A 281 8.02 10.31 -2.06
N LEU A 282 7.37 10.72 -3.15
CA LEU A 282 5.91 10.79 -3.27
C LEU A 282 5.38 9.56 -4.04
N PRO A 283 4.19 9.05 -3.72
CA PRO A 283 3.60 7.93 -4.45
C PRO A 283 3.39 8.26 -5.93
N LEU A 284 3.24 7.26 -6.74
CA LEU A 284 2.95 7.39 -8.17
C LEU A 284 1.46 7.07 -8.39
N ALA A 285 0.72 8.07 -8.85
CA ALA A 285 -0.70 7.98 -9.17
C ALA A 285 -1.00 8.69 -10.49
N GLY A 286 -1.09 7.94 -11.59
CA GLY A 286 -1.32 8.54 -12.92
C GLY A 286 -1.01 7.62 -14.07
N ARG A 287 -1.07 8.17 -15.27
CA ARG A 287 -0.88 7.47 -16.54
C ARG A 287 0.61 7.37 -16.89
N LEU A 288 1.05 6.17 -17.23
CA LEU A 288 2.37 5.85 -17.74
C LEU A 288 2.39 5.88 -19.29
N PRO A 289 3.58 5.87 -19.93
CA PRO A 289 3.70 5.60 -21.35
C PRO A 289 2.97 4.30 -21.73
N GLY A 290 2.45 4.23 -22.94
CA GLY A 290 1.68 3.08 -23.43
C GLY A 290 0.26 2.97 -22.84
N GLY A 291 -0.19 3.95 -22.02
CA GLY A 291 -1.58 4.03 -21.56
C GLY A 291 -1.93 3.26 -20.30
N VAL A 292 -0.97 2.52 -19.70
CA VAL A 292 -1.14 1.89 -18.37
C VAL A 292 -1.18 2.96 -17.28
N TRP A 293 -1.98 2.74 -16.27
CA TRP A 293 -2.03 3.59 -15.08
C TRP A 293 -1.30 2.92 -13.91
N LEU A 294 -0.64 3.73 -13.08
CA LEU A 294 0.07 3.25 -11.89
C LEU A 294 -0.52 3.88 -10.64
N PHE A 295 -0.71 3.06 -9.60
CA PHE A 295 -1.17 3.50 -8.30
C PHE A 295 -0.40 2.76 -7.20
N SER A 296 0.83 3.20 -6.91
CA SER A 296 1.79 2.47 -6.07
C SER A 296 2.85 3.37 -5.44
N GLY A 297 3.73 2.80 -4.61
CA GLY A 297 4.88 3.48 -4.02
C GLY A 297 4.56 4.35 -2.81
N PHE A 298 3.54 4.01 -2.05
CA PHE A 298 3.07 4.76 -0.89
C PHE A 298 4.00 4.61 0.32
N ARG A 299 4.33 5.73 0.97
CA ARG A 299 5.04 5.77 2.25
C ARG A 299 4.11 5.82 3.47
N GLY A 300 2.89 6.30 3.26
CA GLY A 300 1.83 6.38 4.26
C GLY A 300 0.49 6.00 3.64
N ALA A 301 0.35 4.75 3.18
CA ALA A 301 -0.78 4.29 2.36
C ALA A 301 -2.14 4.60 2.98
N PHE A 302 -2.30 4.41 4.30
CA PHE A 302 -3.57 4.63 4.99
C PHE A 302 -3.99 6.11 5.07
N ALA A 303 -3.04 7.04 4.93
CA ALA A 303 -3.34 8.46 4.82
C ALA A 303 -3.46 8.93 3.37
N GLN A 304 -2.70 8.33 2.45
CA GLN A 304 -2.58 8.81 1.07
C GLN A 304 -3.59 8.17 0.12
N VAL A 305 -3.82 6.86 0.22
CA VAL A 305 -4.70 6.12 -0.70
C VAL A 305 -6.15 6.61 -0.66
N PRO A 306 -6.80 6.80 0.51
CA PRO A 306 -8.19 7.24 0.53
C PRO A 306 -8.38 8.65 -0.04
N LEU A 307 -7.34 9.49 0.00
CA LEU A 307 -7.32 10.80 -0.64
C LEU A 307 -7.14 10.70 -2.16
N LEU A 308 -6.20 9.86 -2.62
CA LEU A 308 -5.78 9.82 -4.02
C LEU A 308 -6.67 8.93 -4.90
N ALA A 309 -7.31 7.89 -4.34
CA ALA A 309 -8.15 6.98 -5.10
C ALA A 309 -9.33 7.67 -5.80
N PRO A 310 -10.10 8.58 -5.15
CA PRO A 310 -11.17 9.32 -5.83
C PRO A 310 -10.66 10.25 -6.94
N LEU A 311 -9.48 10.87 -6.77
CA LEU A 311 -8.85 11.72 -7.78
C LEU A 311 -8.39 10.90 -8.99
N LEU A 312 -7.74 9.75 -8.73
CA LEU A 312 -7.32 8.87 -9.81
C LEU A 312 -8.51 8.28 -10.55
N ALA A 313 -9.58 7.89 -9.84
CA ALA A 313 -10.82 7.43 -10.46
C ALA A 313 -11.47 8.52 -11.34
N ALA A 314 -11.44 9.78 -10.93
CA ALA A 314 -11.92 10.90 -11.75
C ALA A 314 -11.06 11.10 -13.00
N ALA A 315 -9.73 11.05 -12.87
CA ALA A 315 -8.82 11.16 -14.00
C ALA A 315 -9.00 10.03 -15.02
N LEU A 316 -9.33 8.81 -14.52
CA LEU A 316 -9.57 7.63 -15.34
C LEU A 316 -10.91 7.68 -16.08
N ALA A 317 -11.98 8.17 -15.45
CA ALA A 317 -13.34 7.82 -15.86
C ALA A 317 -14.33 8.99 -15.95
N ALA A 318 -13.95 10.18 -15.51
CA ALA A 318 -14.84 11.34 -15.59
C ALA A 318 -14.89 11.92 -17.02
N PRO A 319 -15.90 12.76 -17.35
CA PRO A 319 -15.90 13.55 -18.57
C PRO A 319 -14.63 14.40 -18.71
N ALA A 320 -14.21 14.70 -19.92
CA ALA A 320 -12.90 15.26 -20.25
C ALA A 320 -12.47 16.46 -19.37
N ALA A 321 -13.36 17.41 -19.12
CA ALA A 321 -13.03 18.58 -18.29
C ALA A 321 -12.75 18.21 -16.83
N ALA A 322 -13.53 17.30 -16.24
CA ALA A 322 -13.35 16.83 -14.87
C ALA A 322 -12.12 15.92 -14.75
N ALA A 323 -11.87 15.07 -15.74
CA ALA A 323 -10.65 14.25 -15.81
C ALA A 323 -9.40 15.14 -15.85
N ALA A 324 -9.38 16.16 -16.72
CA ALA A 324 -8.26 17.11 -16.79
C ALA A 324 -8.06 17.90 -15.48
N ALA A 325 -9.14 18.23 -14.76
CA ALA A 325 -9.04 18.87 -13.45
C ALA A 325 -8.41 17.93 -12.42
N ALA A 326 -8.83 16.68 -12.39
CA ALA A 326 -8.26 15.67 -11.48
C ALA A 326 -6.77 15.40 -11.79
N GLU A 327 -6.39 15.32 -13.06
CA GLU A 327 -4.99 15.20 -13.46
C GLU A 327 -4.14 16.40 -13.00
N ARG A 328 -4.65 17.62 -13.18
CA ARG A 328 -3.95 18.83 -12.67
C ARG A 328 -3.76 18.75 -11.17
N GLU A 329 -4.76 18.32 -10.44
CA GLU A 329 -4.67 18.18 -8.98
C GLU A 329 -3.63 17.12 -8.57
N LEU A 330 -3.60 15.96 -9.21
CA LEU A 330 -2.59 14.93 -8.99
C LEU A 330 -1.17 15.45 -9.30
N ARG A 331 -1.00 16.27 -10.34
CA ARG A 331 0.27 16.94 -10.66
C ARG A 331 0.67 17.96 -9.59
N GLN A 332 -0.26 18.77 -9.10
CA GLN A 332 -0.02 19.74 -8.03
C GLN A 332 0.37 19.06 -6.70
N LEU A 333 -0.16 17.85 -6.46
CA LEU A 333 0.24 17.02 -5.32
C LEU A 333 1.61 16.35 -5.53
N GLY A 334 2.19 16.43 -6.73
CA GLY A 334 3.49 15.85 -7.08
C GLY A 334 3.47 14.32 -7.25
N VAL A 335 2.27 13.72 -7.39
CA VAL A 335 2.12 12.26 -7.47
C VAL A 335 1.98 11.73 -8.90
N TRP A 336 1.80 12.61 -9.89
CA TRP A 336 1.71 12.20 -11.29
C TRP A 336 3.08 11.71 -11.78
N PRO A 337 3.16 10.52 -12.40
CA PRO A 337 4.43 10.02 -12.92
C PRO A 337 5.04 11.00 -13.91
N ALA A 338 6.23 11.50 -13.61
CA ALA A 338 6.98 12.30 -14.57
C ALA A 338 7.47 11.39 -15.69
N LEU A 339 7.11 11.72 -16.94
CA LEU A 339 7.74 11.14 -18.10
C LEU A 339 9.19 11.67 -18.13
N ARG A 340 10.15 11.00 -17.52
CA ARG A 340 11.54 11.17 -17.92
C ARG A 340 11.73 10.32 -19.14
N ALA A 341 11.99 10.97 -20.28
CA ALA A 341 12.58 10.30 -21.41
C ALA A 341 13.78 9.50 -20.89
N ALA A 342 13.83 8.22 -21.26
CA ALA A 342 15.04 7.43 -21.07
C ALA A 342 16.16 8.17 -21.80
N GLY A 343 17.06 8.78 -21.02
CA GLY A 343 18.33 9.29 -21.51
C GLY A 343 19.36 8.20 -21.39
#